data_b702945265ec349fa76aa01777f2ec59
#
_entry.id   b702945265ec349fa76aa01777f2ec59
#
_cell.length_a   1.000
_cell.length_b   1.000
_cell.length_c   1.000
_cell.angle_alpha   90.00
_cell.angle_beta   90.00
_cell.angle_gamma   90.00
#
_symmetry.space_group_name_H-M   'P 1'
#
loop_
_entity.id
_entity.type
_entity.pdbx_description
1 polymer ?
#
loop_
_entity_poly.entity_id
_entity_poly.type
_entity_poly.pdbx_seq_one_letter_code
_entity_poly.pdbx_strand_id
1 'polypeptide(L)'
;PGSYLDDPRRTREAVFDGDPFTFFDSTDPNNSWAGMDFGEPVSTGSVEYAFRSDDNNIRIGDVYELFYWKDESGWESLGKKKAENMNLYYDNIPSHALLLLRDHTRGKEERIFTLENGEQVWW
;
A
#
# COMPACT_ATOMS: atom_id res chain seq x y z
N PRO A 1 -1.34 -5.43 -15.70
CA PRO A 1 -2.69 -6.01 -15.74
C PRO A 1 -3.74 -4.93 -15.98
N GLY A 2 -4.81 -5.27 -16.69
CA GLY A 2 -5.93 -4.39 -16.92
C GLY A 2 -6.81 -4.22 -15.68
N SER A 3 -7.80 -3.34 -15.79
CA SER A 3 -8.82 -3.20 -14.76
C SER A 3 -9.90 -4.28 -14.93
N TYR A 4 -10.48 -4.71 -13.79
CA TYR A 4 -11.60 -5.64 -13.82
C TYR A 4 -12.81 -5.02 -14.54
N LEU A 5 -13.39 -5.75 -15.48
CA LEU A 5 -14.50 -5.32 -16.34
C LEU A 5 -14.20 -4.08 -17.21
N ASP A 6 -12.95 -3.73 -17.45
CA ASP A 6 -12.53 -2.52 -18.17
C ASP A 6 -13.16 -1.22 -17.62
N ASP A 7 -13.47 -1.19 -16.33
CA ASP A 7 -14.06 -0.02 -15.66
C ASP A 7 -12.97 1.04 -15.43
N PRO A 8 -13.09 2.25 -16.00
CA PRO A 8 -12.09 3.30 -15.84
C PRO A 8 -11.93 3.81 -14.40
N ARG A 9 -12.88 3.53 -13.50
CA ARG A 9 -12.81 3.89 -12.10
C ARG A 9 -12.01 2.87 -11.26
N ARG A 10 -11.56 1.77 -11.88
CA ARG A 10 -10.89 0.65 -11.22
C ARG A 10 -9.48 0.43 -11.74
N THR A 11 -8.87 1.46 -12.32
CA THR A 11 -7.52 1.41 -12.88
C THR A 11 -6.45 1.63 -11.81
N ARG A 12 -5.18 1.39 -12.16
CA ARG A 12 -4.05 1.64 -11.26
C ARG A 12 -3.91 3.12 -10.89
N GLU A 13 -4.23 4.00 -11.81
CA GLU A 13 -4.19 5.45 -11.64
C GLU A 13 -5.18 5.91 -10.56
N ALA A 14 -6.30 5.20 -10.43
CA ALA A 14 -7.32 5.47 -9.42
C ALA A 14 -6.80 5.33 -7.96
N VAL A 15 -5.70 4.63 -7.75
CA VAL A 15 -5.07 4.54 -6.41
C VAL A 15 -4.45 5.88 -5.98
N PHE A 16 -4.15 6.76 -6.94
CA PHE A 16 -3.40 8.00 -6.72
C PHE A 16 -4.18 9.27 -7.07
N ASP A 17 -5.48 9.17 -7.34
CA ASP A 17 -6.32 10.30 -7.76
C ASP A 17 -6.90 11.11 -6.60
N GLY A 18 -6.75 10.62 -5.36
CA GLY A 18 -7.27 11.27 -4.16
C GLY A 18 -8.77 11.08 -3.92
N ASP A 19 -9.46 10.29 -4.76
CA ASP A 19 -10.86 9.97 -4.59
C ASP A 19 -11.03 8.62 -3.86
N PRO A 20 -11.56 8.58 -2.62
CA PRO A 20 -11.75 7.34 -1.88
C PRO A 20 -12.84 6.42 -2.47
N PHE A 21 -13.58 6.86 -3.46
CA PHE A 21 -14.59 6.06 -4.16
C PHE A 21 -14.08 5.39 -5.44
N THR A 22 -12.87 5.71 -5.85
CA THR A 22 -12.15 5.01 -6.92
C THR A 22 -11.13 4.06 -6.31
N PHE A 23 -10.76 3.03 -7.04
CA PHE A 23 -9.84 2.00 -6.54
C PHE A 23 -9.25 1.19 -7.70
N PHE A 24 -8.18 0.48 -7.44
CA PHE A 24 -7.66 -0.51 -8.37
C PHE A 24 -8.31 -1.87 -8.11
N ASP A 25 -8.86 -2.47 -9.16
CA ASP A 25 -9.40 -3.83 -9.15
C ASP A 25 -8.81 -4.58 -10.34
N SER A 26 -7.95 -5.53 -10.07
CA SER A 26 -7.21 -6.23 -11.12
C SER A 26 -8.02 -7.36 -11.73
N THR A 27 -7.78 -7.63 -13.02
CA THR A 27 -8.28 -8.83 -13.70
C THR A 27 -7.61 -10.11 -13.21
N ASP A 28 -6.42 -10.02 -12.62
CA ASP A 28 -5.68 -11.16 -12.08
C ASP A 28 -5.66 -11.07 -10.54
N PRO A 29 -6.14 -12.09 -9.82
CA PRO A 29 -6.10 -12.10 -8.36
C PRO A 29 -4.69 -12.29 -7.80
N ASN A 30 -3.73 -12.70 -8.64
CA ASN A 30 -2.34 -12.91 -8.24
C ASN A 30 -1.43 -11.89 -8.92
N ASN A 31 -0.35 -11.53 -8.23
CA ASN A 31 0.70 -10.67 -8.77
C ASN A 31 0.20 -9.31 -9.30
N SER A 32 -0.86 -8.79 -8.72
CA SER A 32 -1.39 -7.47 -9.05
C SER A 32 -0.78 -6.41 -8.16
N TRP A 33 -0.43 -5.28 -8.75
CA TRP A 33 0.19 -4.17 -8.07
C TRP A 33 -0.22 -2.84 -8.70
N ALA A 34 -0.14 -1.78 -7.92
CA ALA A 34 -0.19 -0.40 -8.38
C ALA A 34 0.99 0.37 -7.80
N GLY A 35 1.58 1.24 -8.59
CA GLY A 35 2.72 2.06 -8.18
C GLY A 35 2.77 3.34 -8.99
N MET A 36 3.41 4.36 -8.44
CA MET A 36 3.65 5.63 -9.09
C MET A 36 5.14 5.77 -9.35
N ASP A 37 5.50 5.99 -10.62
CA ASP A 37 6.83 6.37 -11.02
C ASP A 37 6.87 7.91 -11.15
N PHE A 38 7.70 8.55 -10.35
CA PHE A 38 7.88 10.01 -10.38
C PHE A 38 8.89 10.44 -11.46
N GLY A 39 9.50 9.49 -12.20
CA GLY A 39 10.51 9.74 -13.23
C GLY A 39 11.88 10.12 -12.68
N GLU A 40 11.97 10.55 -11.44
CA GLU A 40 13.20 10.90 -10.72
C GLU A 40 13.08 10.56 -9.24
N PRO A 41 14.19 10.40 -8.53
CA PRO A 41 14.18 10.21 -7.10
C PRO A 41 13.50 11.35 -6.36
N VAL A 42 12.45 11.06 -5.61
CA VAL A 42 11.74 12.03 -4.77
C VAL A 42 11.87 11.69 -3.30
N SER A 43 11.89 12.73 -2.47
CA SER A 43 11.83 12.55 -1.01
C SER A 43 10.38 12.58 -0.57
N THR A 44 9.90 11.45 -0.05
CA THR A 44 8.56 11.32 0.49
C THR A 44 8.61 11.54 2.00
N GLY A 45 7.95 12.60 2.48
CA GLY A 45 7.90 12.92 3.91
C GLY A 45 6.83 12.13 4.67
N SER A 46 5.76 11.75 3.97
CA SER A 46 4.62 11.03 4.54
C SER A 46 3.90 10.19 3.49
N VAL A 47 3.20 9.17 3.98
CA VAL A 47 2.29 8.35 3.17
C VAL A 47 0.98 8.21 3.92
N GLU A 48 -0.13 8.44 3.24
CA GLU A 48 -1.47 8.23 3.74
C GLU A 48 -2.13 7.09 2.95
N TYR A 49 -2.69 6.13 3.68
CA TYR A 49 -3.45 5.03 3.11
C TYR A 49 -4.93 5.20 3.40
N ALA A 50 -5.75 5.19 2.35
CA ALA A 50 -7.18 5.02 2.43
C ALA A 50 -7.55 3.74 1.68
N PHE A 51 -8.17 2.80 2.38
CA PHE A 51 -8.59 1.56 1.76
C PHE A 51 -10.04 1.64 1.32
N ARG A 52 -10.36 0.82 0.33
CA ARG A 52 -11.73 0.66 -0.15
C ARG A 52 -12.67 0.27 1.00
N SER A 53 -13.91 0.73 0.93
CA SER A 53 -14.95 0.57 1.98
C SER A 53 -15.60 -0.81 2.05
N ASP A 54 -15.04 -1.83 1.41
CA ASP A 54 -15.46 -3.22 1.53
C ASP A 54 -14.62 -4.00 2.56
N ASP A 55 -14.56 -5.31 2.48
CA ASP A 55 -13.85 -6.16 3.45
C ASP A 55 -12.33 -5.90 3.55
N ASN A 56 -11.77 -5.08 2.66
CA ASN A 56 -10.35 -4.74 2.62
C ASN A 56 -10.04 -3.34 3.16
N ASN A 57 -11.00 -2.66 3.77
CA ASN A 57 -10.79 -1.32 4.33
C ASN A 57 -10.00 -1.33 5.64
N ILE A 58 -9.45 -0.18 6.00
CA ILE A 58 -8.98 0.07 7.37
C ILE A 58 -10.16 -0.06 8.31
N ARG A 59 -10.01 -0.90 9.33
CA ARG A 59 -11.04 -1.14 10.33
C ARG A 59 -10.76 -0.33 11.58
N ILE A 60 -11.72 0.50 11.96
CA ILE A 60 -11.62 1.32 13.17
C ILE A 60 -11.48 0.39 14.39
N GLY A 61 -10.48 0.68 15.21
CA GLY A 61 -10.16 -0.09 16.40
C GLY A 61 -9.06 -1.14 16.21
N ASP A 62 -8.78 -1.56 14.97
CA ASP A 62 -7.69 -2.49 14.67
C ASP A 62 -6.32 -1.78 14.77
N VAL A 63 -5.29 -2.55 15.04
CA VAL A 63 -3.92 -2.07 15.21
C VAL A 63 -3.11 -2.43 13.96
N TYR A 64 -2.61 -1.41 13.31
CA TYR A 64 -1.78 -1.52 12.13
C TYR A 64 -0.33 -1.14 12.44
N GLU A 65 0.60 -1.69 11.68
CA GLU A 65 2.02 -1.35 11.72
C GLU A 65 2.52 -1.18 10.30
N LEU A 66 3.16 -0.05 10.03
CA LEU A 66 3.85 0.21 8.79
C LEU A 66 5.32 -0.13 8.93
N PHE A 67 5.86 -0.83 7.94
CA PHE A 67 7.27 -1.16 7.84
C PHE A 67 7.83 -0.59 6.54
N TYR A 68 9.12 -0.36 6.54
CA TYR A 68 9.88 -0.10 5.32
C TYR A 68 11.02 -1.10 5.19
N TRP A 69 11.39 -1.38 3.95
CA TRP A 69 12.50 -2.26 3.65
C TRP A 69 13.83 -1.52 3.70
N LYS A 70 14.82 -2.15 4.32
CA LYS A 70 16.19 -1.70 4.35
C LYS A 70 17.11 -2.86 4.00
N ASP A 71 17.95 -2.70 2.99
CA ASP A 71 18.75 -3.79 2.42
C ASP A 71 19.63 -4.51 3.45
N GLU A 72 20.10 -3.79 4.44
CA GLU A 72 21.02 -4.34 5.46
C GLU A 72 20.31 -5.07 6.59
N SER A 73 19.08 -4.71 6.92
CA SER A 73 18.37 -5.19 8.11
C SER A 73 16.99 -5.78 7.85
N GLY A 74 16.49 -5.69 6.62
CA GLY A 74 15.15 -6.15 6.27
C GLY A 74 14.06 -5.15 6.65
N TRP A 75 12.88 -5.66 7.03
CA TRP A 75 11.74 -4.82 7.41
C TRP A 75 11.97 -4.10 8.73
N GLU A 76 12.03 -2.78 8.69
CA GLU A 76 12.09 -1.93 9.88
C GLU A 76 10.75 -1.22 10.12
N SER A 77 10.32 -1.20 11.39
CA SER A 77 9.03 -0.62 11.77
C SER A 77 9.07 0.91 11.77
N LEU A 78 8.04 1.52 11.19
CA LEU A 78 7.72 2.94 11.32
C LEU A 78 6.70 3.20 12.44
N GLY A 79 6.31 2.16 13.16
CA GLY A 79 5.46 2.24 14.34
C GLY A 79 4.07 1.66 14.14
N LYS A 80 3.44 1.39 15.28
CA LYS A 80 2.07 0.89 15.37
C LYS A 80 1.10 2.03 15.59
N LYS A 81 -0.06 1.95 14.91
CA LYS A 81 -1.17 2.86 15.11
C LYS A 81 -2.47 2.10 15.25
N LYS A 82 -3.29 2.49 16.22
CA LYS A 82 -4.69 2.06 16.29
C LYS A 82 -5.51 2.95 15.35
N ALA A 83 -6.27 2.35 14.46
CA ALA A 83 -7.11 3.08 13.54
C ALA A 83 -8.27 3.77 14.29
N GLU A 84 -8.32 5.10 14.23
CA GLU A 84 -9.39 5.92 14.79
C GLU A 84 -10.43 6.31 13.73
N ASN A 85 -10.05 6.21 12.47
CA ASN A 85 -10.90 6.42 11.30
C ASN A 85 -10.47 5.46 10.17
N MET A 86 -11.00 5.62 8.97
CA MET A 86 -10.71 4.73 7.84
C MET A 86 -9.39 5.06 7.11
N ASN A 87 -8.64 6.05 7.57
CA ASN A 87 -7.34 6.43 7.02
C ASN A 87 -6.25 6.19 8.07
N LEU A 88 -5.09 5.72 7.60
CA LEU A 88 -3.87 5.65 8.39
C LEU A 88 -2.86 6.64 7.82
N TYR A 89 -2.34 7.48 8.69
CA TYR A 89 -1.33 8.47 8.34
C TYR A 89 0.00 8.14 9.04
N TYR A 90 1.07 8.10 8.28
CA TYR A 90 2.44 7.94 8.76
C TYR A 90 3.31 9.06 8.19
N ASP A 91 4.15 9.63 9.02
CA ASP A 91 5.14 10.64 8.69
C ASP A 91 6.57 10.08 8.76
N ASN A 92 7.55 10.86 8.36
CA ASN A 92 8.97 10.50 8.38
C ASN A 92 9.29 9.22 7.58
N ILE A 93 8.64 9.04 6.45
CA ILE A 93 8.89 7.92 5.56
C ILE A 93 10.26 8.10 4.89
N PRO A 94 11.16 7.09 4.94
CA PRO A 94 12.42 7.17 4.20
C PRO A 94 12.21 7.31 2.70
N SER A 95 13.05 8.09 2.04
CA SER A 95 13.02 8.23 0.58
C SER A 95 13.20 6.87 -0.10
N HIS A 96 12.47 6.62 -1.17
CA HIS A 96 12.54 5.39 -1.97
C HIS A 96 12.22 4.10 -1.19
N ALA A 97 11.49 4.21 -0.09
CA ALA A 97 11.17 3.05 0.72
C ALA A 97 10.16 2.14 0.02
N LEU A 98 10.40 0.85 0.08
CA LEU A 98 9.35 -0.15 -0.08
C LEU A 98 8.63 -0.27 1.27
N LEU A 99 7.32 -0.34 1.23
CA LEU A 99 6.47 -0.28 2.41
C LEU A 99 5.63 -1.55 2.51
N LEU A 100 5.41 -2.00 3.74
CA LEU A 100 4.50 -3.09 4.08
C LEU A 100 3.60 -2.63 5.23
N LEU A 101 2.29 -2.70 5.03
CA LEU A 101 1.32 -2.49 6.09
C LEU A 101 0.84 -3.86 6.61
N ARG A 102 0.81 -4.01 7.94
CA ARG A 102 0.32 -5.22 8.60
C ARG A 102 -0.81 -4.88 9.56
N ASP A 103 -1.91 -5.61 9.47
CA ASP A 103 -2.97 -5.61 10.48
C ASP A 103 -2.65 -6.66 11.56
N HIS A 104 -2.25 -6.21 12.74
CA HIS A 104 -1.94 -7.09 13.88
C HIS A 104 -3.17 -7.69 14.55
N THR A 105 -4.32 -7.04 14.45
CA THR A 105 -5.55 -7.51 15.08
C THR A 105 -6.12 -8.71 14.35
N ARG A 106 -5.97 -8.75 13.03
CA ARG A 106 -6.55 -9.81 12.17
C ARG A 106 -5.49 -10.72 11.55
N GLY A 107 -4.20 -10.43 11.76
CA GLY A 107 -3.09 -11.20 11.22
C GLY A 107 -2.99 -11.12 9.70
N LYS A 108 -3.46 -10.01 9.10
CA LYS A 108 -3.37 -9.75 7.65
C LYS A 108 -2.18 -8.86 7.33
N GLU A 109 -1.59 -9.11 6.17
CA GLU A 109 -0.56 -8.27 5.59
C GLU A 109 -1.07 -7.67 4.28
N GLU A 110 -1.08 -6.36 4.21
CA GLU A 110 -1.30 -5.64 2.96
C GLU A 110 0.06 -5.51 2.28
N ARG A 111 0.28 -6.35 1.27
CA ARG A 111 1.61 -6.55 0.69
C ARG A 111 1.94 -5.50 -0.34
N ILE A 112 3.11 -4.90 -0.18
CA ILE A 112 3.84 -4.25 -1.25
C ILE A 112 4.89 -5.25 -1.73
N PHE A 113 5.38 -5.11 -2.94
CA PHE A 113 6.36 -6.04 -3.50
C PHE A 113 7.75 -5.40 -3.59
N THR A 114 8.78 -6.23 -3.61
CA THR A 114 10.11 -5.87 -4.08
C THR A 114 10.30 -6.32 -5.52
N LEU A 115 11.20 -5.68 -6.26
CA LEU A 115 11.70 -6.18 -7.53
C LEU A 115 13.07 -6.84 -7.30
N GLU A 116 13.15 -8.14 -7.48
CA GLU A 116 14.40 -8.90 -7.46
C GLU A 116 14.68 -9.44 -8.85
N ASN A 117 15.80 -9.05 -9.43
CA ASN A 117 16.19 -9.44 -10.78
C ASN A 117 15.11 -9.18 -11.85
N GLY A 118 14.29 -8.16 -11.67
CA GLY A 118 13.19 -7.81 -12.57
C GLY A 118 11.90 -8.60 -12.34
N GLU A 119 11.85 -9.48 -11.35
CA GLU A 119 10.65 -10.21 -10.93
C GLU A 119 10.07 -9.63 -9.64
N GLN A 120 8.74 -9.61 -9.55
CA GLN A 120 8.04 -9.17 -8.34
C GLN A 120 8.09 -10.29 -7.30
N VAL A 121 8.66 -9.98 -6.14
CA VAL A 121 8.67 -10.87 -4.97
C VAL A 121 7.68 -10.33 -3.95
N TRP A 122 6.71 -11.15 -3.61
CA TRP A 122 5.70 -10.85 -2.61
C TRP A 122 6.16 -11.37 -1.25
N TRP A 123 6.04 -10.50 -0.24
CA TRP A 123 6.41 -10.80 1.14
C TRP A 123 5.19 -11.14 1.99
#